data_4b44984321acd90e5757f3e772d5a0ec
#
_entry.id   4b44984321acd90e5757f3e772d5a0ec
#
_cell.length_a   1.000
_cell.length_b   1.000
_cell.length_c   1.000
_cell.angle_alpha   90.00
_cell.angle_beta   90.00
_cell.angle_gamma   90.00
#
_symmetry.space_group_name_H-M   'P 1'
#
loop_
_entity.id
_entity.type
_entity.pdbx_description
1 polymer ?
#
loop_
_entity_poly.entity_id
_entity_poly.type
_entity_poly.pdbx_seq_one_letter_code
_entity_poly.pdbx_strand_id
1 'polypeptide(L)'
;YCGSSGDNFVQMMKQFKKVTVVGRPTLGILDYSNCCTVDYGDYQLMFPTSRCLCVDQGKGMTDQGVEPDIELPWSPDHFERDVDLDKCLELIHQGTVK
;
A
#
# COMPACT_ATOMS: atom_id res chain seq x y z
N TYR A 1 -5.84 4.07 5.34
CA TYR A 1 -5.37 2.77 4.81
C TYR A 1 -5.04 2.93 3.33
N CYS A 2 -3.91 2.34 2.88
CA CYS A 2 -3.47 2.34 1.50
C CYS A 2 -3.54 0.89 0.98
N GLY A 3 -4.51 0.59 0.12
CA GLY A 3 -4.73 -0.77 -0.38
C GLY A 3 -5.26 -0.79 -1.81
N SER A 4 -5.27 -1.96 -2.45
CA SER A 4 -5.74 -2.19 -3.81
C SER A 4 -5.04 -1.28 -4.82
N SER A 5 -5.74 -0.30 -5.41
CA SER A 5 -5.14 0.71 -6.30
C SER A 5 -4.04 1.51 -5.60
N GLY A 6 -4.13 1.71 -4.28
CA GLY A 6 -3.09 2.31 -3.47
C GLY A 6 -1.83 1.45 -3.39
N ASP A 7 -1.98 0.13 -3.16
CA ASP A 7 -0.85 -0.82 -3.21
C ASP A 7 -0.13 -0.72 -4.56
N ASN A 8 -0.91 -0.74 -5.66
CA ASN A 8 -0.38 -0.65 -7.01
C ASN A 8 0.37 0.67 -7.26
N PHE A 9 -0.19 1.79 -6.79
CA PHE A 9 0.45 3.09 -6.93
C PHE A 9 1.80 3.11 -6.22
N VAL A 10 1.86 2.69 -4.95
CA VAL A 10 3.12 2.65 -4.19
C VAL A 10 4.13 1.71 -4.83
N GLN A 11 3.68 0.52 -5.26
CA GLN A 11 4.54 -0.45 -5.95
C GLN A 11 5.15 0.12 -7.24
N MET A 12 4.34 0.84 -8.04
CA MET A 12 4.83 1.52 -9.25
C MET A 12 5.82 2.64 -8.90
N MET A 13 5.50 3.47 -7.90
CA MET A 13 6.37 4.59 -7.51
C MET A 13 7.73 4.11 -7.02
N LYS A 14 7.81 2.98 -6.32
CA LYS A 14 9.08 2.39 -5.88
C LYS A 14 10.01 1.93 -7.01
N GLN A 15 9.53 1.84 -8.25
CA GLN A 15 10.40 1.57 -9.41
C GLN A 15 11.29 2.77 -9.77
N PHE A 16 10.95 3.96 -9.30
CA PHE A 16 11.70 5.17 -9.62
C PHE A 16 12.77 5.46 -8.56
N LYS A 17 14.02 5.58 -9.00
CA LYS A 17 15.18 5.83 -8.12
C LYS A 17 15.09 7.14 -7.30
N LYS A 18 14.25 8.08 -7.73
CA LYS A 18 14.05 9.39 -7.06
C LYS A 18 12.88 9.39 -6.08
N VAL A 19 12.22 8.26 -5.89
CA VAL A 19 11.12 8.13 -4.94
C VAL A 19 11.66 7.48 -3.67
N THR A 20 11.26 8.02 -2.54
CA THR A 20 11.45 7.43 -1.21
C THR A 20 10.07 7.29 -0.57
N VAL A 21 9.69 6.09 -0.22
CA VAL A 21 8.42 5.80 0.44
C VAL A 21 8.62 5.81 1.95
N VAL A 22 7.82 6.63 2.63
CA VAL A 22 7.88 6.80 4.09
C VAL A 22 6.55 6.38 4.70
N GLY A 23 6.57 5.76 5.85
CA GLY A 23 5.36 5.39 6.60
C GLY A 23 5.33 3.92 7.00
N ARG A 24 4.20 3.27 6.78
CA ARG A 24 3.94 1.87 7.13
C ARG A 24 3.67 1.05 5.86
N PRO A 25 3.81 -0.27 5.93
CA PRO A 25 3.43 -1.14 4.82
C PRO A 25 1.99 -0.86 4.34
N THR A 26 1.75 -1.03 3.05
CA THR A 26 0.40 -0.96 2.50
C THR A 26 -0.42 -2.19 2.90
N LEU A 27 -1.71 -2.25 2.55
CA LEU A 27 -2.58 -3.36 2.99
C LEU A 27 -2.26 -4.71 2.34
N GLY A 28 -1.67 -4.71 1.14
CA GLY A 28 -1.39 -5.97 0.44
C GLY A 28 -2.62 -6.69 -0.07
N ILE A 29 -3.57 -5.97 -0.66
CA ILE A 29 -4.83 -6.53 -1.19
C ILE A 29 -4.95 -6.40 -2.71
N LEU A 30 -3.83 -6.41 -3.42
CA LEU A 30 -3.78 -6.26 -4.88
C LEU A 30 -3.67 -7.58 -5.64
N ASP A 31 -3.24 -8.66 -5.00
CA ASP A 31 -2.94 -9.94 -5.66
C ASP A 31 -4.13 -10.57 -6.36
N TYR A 32 -5.33 -10.29 -5.87
CA TYR A 32 -6.60 -10.78 -6.41
C TYR A 32 -7.49 -9.60 -6.75
N SER A 33 -8.04 -9.57 -7.97
CA SER A 33 -8.79 -8.41 -8.49
C SER A 33 -9.91 -8.82 -9.45
N ASN A 34 -10.49 -7.81 -10.14
CA ASN A 34 -11.62 -8.02 -11.04
C ASN A 34 -12.78 -8.74 -10.36
N CYS A 35 -13.27 -8.14 -9.27
CA CYS A 35 -14.34 -8.73 -8.47
C CYS A 35 -15.65 -8.85 -9.28
N CYS A 36 -16.24 -10.03 -9.19
CA CYS A 36 -17.60 -10.32 -9.64
C CYS A 36 -18.54 -10.33 -8.43
N THR A 37 -19.73 -9.78 -8.60
CA THR A 37 -20.77 -9.80 -7.59
C THR A 37 -21.92 -10.67 -8.06
N VAL A 38 -22.34 -11.62 -7.21
CA VAL A 38 -23.53 -12.45 -7.44
C VAL A 38 -24.59 -12.07 -6.40
N ASP A 39 -25.79 -11.77 -6.89
CA ASP A 39 -26.92 -11.38 -6.05
C ASP A 39 -27.77 -12.61 -5.71
N TYR A 40 -28.07 -12.80 -4.42
CA TYR A 40 -28.91 -13.87 -3.87
C TYR A 40 -30.17 -13.32 -3.18
N GLY A 41 -30.56 -12.08 -3.48
CA GLY A 41 -31.71 -11.40 -2.92
C GLY A 41 -31.39 -10.70 -1.61
N ASP A 42 -31.38 -11.42 -0.51
CA ASP A 42 -31.11 -10.85 0.82
C ASP A 42 -29.63 -10.56 1.09
N TYR A 43 -28.73 -11.10 0.28
CA TYR A 43 -27.29 -10.87 0.39
C TYR A 43 -26.61 -10.93 -0.98
N GLN A 44 -25.44 -10.32 -1.04
CA GLN A 44 -24.58 -10.35 -2.23
C GLN A 44 -23.25 -10.99 -1.87
N LEU A 45 -22.74 -11.82 -2.77
CA LEU A 45 -21.42 -12.42 -2.67
C LEU A 45 -20.50 -11.75 -3.70
N MET A 46 -19.43 -11.12 -3.22
CA MET A 46 -18.38 -10.56 -4.05
C MET A 46 -17.10 -11.39 -3.91
N PHE A 47 -16.50 -11.76 -5.04
CA PHE A 47 -15.27 -12.53 -5.07
C PHE A 47 -14.39 -12.12 -6.25
N PRO A 48 -13.05 -12.21 -6.13
CA PRO A 48 -12.14 -11.90 -7.22
C PRO A 48 -12.16 -13.00 -8.29
N THR A 49 -12.00 -12.59 -9.55
CA THR A 49 -11.99 -13.51 -10.71
C THR A 49 -10.64 -13.55 -11.41
N SER A 50 -9.66 -12.77 -10.97
CA SER A 50 -8.29 -12.80 -11.47
C SER A 50 -7.28 -12.73 -10.33
N ARG A 51 -6.05 -13.16 -10.62
CA ARG A 51 -4.91 -13.03 -9.71
C ARG A 51 -3.68 -12.52 -10.44
N CYS A 52 -2.80 -11.87 -9.69
CA CYS A 52 -1.50 -11.43 -10.18
C CYS A 52 -0.60 -12.64 -10.48
N LEU A 53 0.12 -12.62 -11.59
CA LEU A 53 1.13 -13.65 -11.90
C LEU A 53 2.25 -13.72 -10.84
N CYS A 54 2.45 -12.65 -10.07
CA CYS A 54 3.39 -12.63 -8.97
C CYS A 54 3.08 -13.67 -7.89
N VAL A 55 1.79 -14.01 -7.69
CA VAL A 55 1.36 -15.07 -6.76
C VAL A 55 1.93 -16.43 -7.20
N ASP A 56 1.84 -16.74 -8.50
CA ASP A 56 2.36 -17.99 -9.06
C ASP A 56 3.89 -18.10 -8.97
N GLN A 57 4.57 -16.96 -8.86
CA GLN A 57 6.02 -16.85 -8.69
C GLN A 57 6.47 -16.82 -7.22
N GLY A 58 5.54 -16.96 -6.27
CA GLY A 58 5.82 -16.82 -4.84
C GLY A 58 6.19 -15.40 -4.41
N LYS A 59 5.78 -14.38 -5.19
CA LYS A 59 6.05 -12.95 -4.95
C LYS A 59 4.77 -12.17 -4.68
N GLY A 60 3.72 -12.85 -4.24
CA GLY A 60 2.48 -12.19 -3.82
C GLY A 60 2.70 -11.27 -2.62
N MET A 61 1.86 -10.25 -2.50
CA MET A 61 1.94 -9.26 -1.41
C MET A 61 0.77 -9.37 -0.42
N THR A 62 -0.08 -10.38 -0.57
CA THR A 62 -1.26 -10.57 0.30
C THR A 62 -0.85 -10.56 1.77
N ASP A 63 -1.50 -9.70 2.56
CA ASP A 63 -1.27 -9.48 3.99
C ASP A 63 0.13 -8.93 4.38
N GLN A 64 1.01 -8.69 3.41
CA GLN A 64 2.33 -8.10 3.66
C GLN A 64 2.38 -6.65 3.21
N GLY A 65 1.78 -6.37 2.05
CA GLY A 65 1.80 -5.05 1.43
C GLY A 65 3.14 -4.68 0.80
N VAL A 66 3.26 -3.42 0.45
CA VAL A 66 4.49 -2.83 -0.05
C VAL A 66 5.19 -2.15 1.11
N GLU A 67 6.38 -2.63 1.44
CA GLU A 67 7.20 -2.08 2.52
C GLU A 67 7.68 -0.66 2.18
N PRO A 68 7.68 0.29 3.13
CA PRO A 68 8.29 1.60 2.95
C PRO A 68 9.81 1.50 2.90
N ASP A 69 10.47 2.53 2.36
CA ASP A 69 11.92 2.67 2.43
C ASP A 69 12.38 3.21 3.80
N ILE A 70 11.51 4.00 4.43
CA ILE A 70 11.69 4.51 5.79
C ILE A 70 10.42 4.17 6.57
N GLU A 71 10.54 3.23 7.49
CA GLU A 71 9.43 2.87 8.35
C GLU A 71 9.17 3.94 9.41
N LEU A 72 7.92 4.33 9.54
CA LEU A 72 7.44 5.27 10.55
C LEU A 72 6.27 4.62 11.30
N PRO A 73 6.54 3.99 12.45
CA PRO A 73 5.52 3.31 13.22
C PRO A 73 4.41 4.25 13.68
N TRP A 74 3.22 3.73 13.78
CA TRP A 74 2.10 4.50 14.30
C TRP A 74 2.36 4.89 15.77
N SER A 75 2.04 6.12 16.11
CA SER A 75 2.15 6.65 17.47
C SER A 75 0.91 7.47 17.83
N PRO A 76 0.64 7.74 19.12
CA PRO A 76 -0.44 8.61 19.55
C PRO A 76 -0.40 10.02 18.94
N ASP A 77 0.78 10.51 18.57
CA ASP A 77 0.94 11.84 17.96
C ASP A 77 0.16 11.98 16.64
N HIS A 78 -0.12 10.86 15.94
CA HIS A 78 -0.92 10.86 14.71
C HIS A 78 -2.38 11.28 14.93
N PHE A 79 -2.86 11.38 16.17
CA PHE A 79 -4.16 11.96 16.47
C PHE A 79 -4.12 13.49 16.50
N GLU A 80 -2.95 14.07 16.78
CA GLU A 80 -2.77 15.52 16.97
C GLU A 80 -2.24 16.22 15.72
N ARG A 81 -1.47 15.49 14.88
CA ARG A 81 -0.80 16.04 13.70
C ARG A 81 -0.50 14.96 12.66
N ASP A 82 -0.19 15.37 11.43
CA ASP A 82 0.26 14.48 10.37
C ASP A 82 1.77 14.20 10.50
N VAL A 83 2.10 13.21 11.34
CA VAL A 83 3.48 12.81 11.63
C VAL A 83 4.20 12.33 10.36
N ASP A 84 3.48 11.65 9.45
CA ASP A 84 4.03 11.14 8.20
C ASP A 84 4.46 12.31 7.28
N LEU A 85 3.61 13.33 7.15
CA LEU A 85 3.92 14.54 6.38
C LEU A 85 5.08 15.33 7.01
N ASP A 86 5.06 15.52 8.33
CA ASP A 86 6.13 16.22 9.06
C ASP A 86 7.49 15.56 8.80
N LYS A 87 7.53 14.21 8.84
CA LYS A 87 8.76 13.46 8.56
C LYS A 87 9.21 13.62 7.11
N CYS A 88 8.29 13.62 6.15
CA CYS A 88 8.62 13.84 4.75
C CYS A 88 9.23 15.25 4.54
N LEU A 89 8.64 16.28 5.15
CA LEU A 89 9.15 17.65 5.08
C LEU A 89 10.55 17.79 5.72
N GLU A 90 10.76 17.14 6.87
CA GLU A 90 12.08 17.08 7.51
C GLU A 90 13.13 16.49 6.55
N LEU A 91 12.85 15.34 5.95
CA LEU A 91 13.76 14.66 5.04
C LEU A 91 14.10 15.51 3.79
N ILE A 92 13.10 16.20 3.25
CA ILE A 92 13.30 17.13 2.11
C ILE A 92 14.22 18.29 2.50
N HIS A 93 13.98 18.93 3.66
CA HIS A 93 14.79 20.05 4.13
C HIS A 93 16.23 19.64 4.46
N GLN A 94 16.45 18.40 4.91
CA GLN A 94 17.79 17.88 5.18
C GLN A 94 18.52 17.42 3.91
N GLY A 95 17.85 17.40 2.75
CA GLY A 95 18.44 16.90 1.50
C GLY A 95 18.79 15.41 1.53
N THR A 96 18.15 14.64 2.42
CA THR A 96 18.39 13.20 2.62
C THR A 96 17.53 12.32 1.74
N VAL A 97 16.59 12.88 1.00
CA VAL A 97 15.81 12.18 -0.04
C VAL A 97 16.56 12.19 -1.37
N LYS A 98 16.58 11.04 -2.00
CA LYS A 98 17.27 10.79 -3.28
C LYS A 98 16.72 11.63 -4.43
#